data_2024327bcf222471cb4d2b1e79d4b6d5
#
_entry.id   2024327bcf222471cb4d2b1e79d4b6d5
#
_cell.length_a   1.000
_cell.length_b   1.000
_cell.length_c   1.000
_cell.angle_alpha   90.00
_cell.angle_beta   90.00
_cell.angle_gamma   90.00
#
_symmetry.space_group_name_H-M   'P 1'
#
loop_
_entity.id
_entity.type
_entity.pdbx_description
1 polymer ?
#
loop_
_entity_poly.entity_id
_entity_poly.type
_entity_poly.pdbx_seq_one_letter_code
_entity_poly.pdbx_strand_id
1 'polypeptide(L)'
;MKLSFEQKKEIYEKHCEGYGPVFLSKKYGVGKSQIKYLCRLVDKHGLEAIRHKSTKYSSDYVFAAINRVLVKGESVNSVSIDLGLTTHTILQRWIKSYVENGYNVVTKKKGRPSTRGKGKEDNRGAGEGERRTSRATAEENYRERIIKKTASLSSRGRKEEKEQLTKAVTELRQELKCSLDFILDTINTNDSLPNLPRSDYYYWKNRIDPDTKNSDLMDAITTIYTDNHKRYGYRRITLQLQTEGWTVNHKTVKRLMSKLNLYGITPRAKYKSYKGDFNGTVDNLLLYKRVDPQKHRTEYIRDFSTTGVNEKWTTDVSEFHIAAGKLYLSPILDMHNREIVSYNISRRPGYMQITDMLNKAFNRFEDLNNLIFHSDQGWQYQMFHYHNVLREKGIIQSMSRKGNCLDNSPMENFFGKMKNEMFYGHEYEFKTLEQLQKAMEDYIEYYNNERIQVKLKGLTPCQARNQSLYSF
;
A
#
# COMPACT_ATOMS: atom_id res chain seq x y z
N MET A 1 -8.46 16.64 28.21
CA MET A 1 -9.64 16.85 29.09
C MET A 1 -10.55 15.62 28.94
N LYS A 2 -11.06 15.03 30.05
CA LYS A 2 -12.02 13.92 29.95
C LYS A 2 -13.43 14.52 30.05
N LEU A 3 -14.25 14.33 29.02
CA LEU A 3 -15.64 14.77 29.04
C LEU A 3 -16.44 14.04 30.12
N SER A 4 -17.28 14.78 30.85
CA SER A 4 -18.28 14.21 31.77
C SER A 4 -19.38 13.49 30.99
N PHE A 5 -20.22 12.72 31.68
CA PHE A 5 -21.38 12.06 31.04
C PHE A 5 -22.35 13.10 30.48
N GLU A 6 -22.63 14.16 31.24
CA GLU A 6 -23.53 15.24 30.81
C GLU A 6 -23.02 15.98 29.57
N GLN A 7 -21.71 16.25 29.51
CA GLN A 7 -21.10 16.85 28.33
C GLN A 7 -21.21 15.96 27.10
N LYS A 8 -21.02 14.65 27.25
CA LYS A 8 -21.17 13.70 26.15
C LYS A 8 -22.61 13.62 25.66
N LYS A 9 -23.56 13.67 26.57
CA LYS A 9 -25.01 13.70 26.26
C LYS A 9 -25.34 14.99 25.48
N GLU A 10 -24.93 16.15 25.99
CA GLU A 10 -25.12 17.44 25.32
C GLU A 10 -24.52 17.49 23.91
N ILE A 11 -23.32 16.91 23.72
CA ILE A 11 -22.69 16.82 22.39
C ILE A 11 -23.57 16.00 21.44
N TYR A 12 -24.15 14.90 21.91
CA TYR A 12 -25.00 14.04 21.08
C TYR A 12 -26.32 14.75 20.74
N GLU A 13 -27.00 15.39 21.71
CA GLU A 13 -28.24 16.15 21.52
C GLU A 13 -28.00 17.25 20.46
N LYS A 14 -26.93 18.02 20.60
CA LYS A 14 -26.57 19.05 19.59
C LYS A 14 -26.24 18.48 18.23
N HIS A 15 -25.67 17.27 18.19
CA HIS A 15 -25.47 16.59 16.91
C HIS A 15 -26.79 16.23 16.23
N CYS A 16 -27.79 15.78 17.00
CA CYS A 16 -29.15 15.52 16.51
C CYS A 16 -29.85 16.80 16.06
N GLU A 17 -29.57 17.95 16.69
CA GLU A 17 -30.04 19.28 16.26
C GLU A 17 -29.38 19.78 14.96
N GLY A 18 -28.41 19.01 14.36
CA GLY A 18 -27.77 19.35 13.09
C GLY A 18 -26.40 20.03 13.21
N TYR A 19 -25.85 20.21 14.43
CA TYR A 19 -24.51 20.79 14.58
C TYR A 19 -23.44 19.79 14.12
N GLY A 20 -22.61 20.22 13.17
CA GLY A 20 -21.59 19.37 12.59
C GLY A 20 -20.41 19.07 13.55
N PRO A 21 -19.70 17.93 13.35
CA PRO A 21 -18.58 17.51 14.22
C PRO A 21 -17.44 18.53 14.33
N VAL A 22 -17.29 19.41 13.33
CA VAL A 22 -16.27 20.47 13.34
C VAL A 22 -16.59 21.56 14.36
N PHE A 23 -17.86 21.99 14.39
CA PHE A 23 -18.35 22.98 15.35
C PHE A 23 -18.27 22.44 16.78
N LEU A 24 -18.77 21.21 16.99
CA LEU A 24 -18.76 20.56 18.29
C LEU A 24 -17.31 20.31 18.80
N SER A 25 -16.40 19.97 17.91
CA SER A 25 -14.97 19.81 18.23
C SER A 25 -14.36 21.10 18.78
N LYS A 26 -14.66 22.24 18.17
CA LYS A 26 -14.19 23.56 18.63
C LYS A 26 -14.81 23.96 19.96
N LYS A 27 -16.14 23.75 20.10
CA LYS A 27 -16.90 24.15 21.28
C LYS A 27 -16.47 23.39 22.54
N TYR A 28 -16.26 22.07 22.44
CA TYR A 28 -15.97 21.22 23.61
C TYR A 28 -14.48 20.85 23.75
N GLY A 29 -13.60 21.35 22.89
CA GLY A 29 -12.15 21.13 22.96
C GLY A 29 -11.72 19.67 22.74
N VAL A 30 -12.49 18.89 21.96
CA VAL A 30 -12.24 17.45 21.70
C VAL A 30 -12.07 17.17 20.20
N GLY A 31 -11.32 16.11 19.86
CA GLY A 31 -11.06 15.77 18.47
C GLY A 31 -12.32 15.40 17.68
N LYS A 32 -12.40 15.81 16.40
CA LYS A 32 -13.51 15.50 15.49
C LYS A 32 -13.82 14.00 15.40
N SER A 33 -12.79 13.16 15.42
CA SER A 33 -12.90 11.70 15.38
C SER A 33 -13.59 11.15 16.65
N GLN A 34 -13.31 11.77 17.80
CA GLN A 34 -13.93 11.38 19.07
C GLN A 34 -15.41 11.70 19.09
N ILE A 35 -15.82 12.85 18.54
CA ILE A 35 -17.24 13.22 18.42
C ILE A 35 -17.96 12.27 17.47
N LYS A 36 -17.38 11.99 16.29
CA LYS A 36 -17.97 11.03 15.34
C LYS A 36 -18.09 9.63 15.95
N TYR A 37 -17.12 9.20 16.73
CA TYR A 37 -17.16 7.90 17.42
C TYR A 37 -18.27 7.88 18.47
N LEU A 38 -18.37 8.93 19.28
CA LEU A 38 -19.37 9.07 20.33
C LEU A 38 -20.79 9.03 19.73
N CYS A 39 -21.07 9.81 18.68
CA CYS A 39 -22.38 9.82 18.05
C CYS A 39 -22.77 8.45 17.50
N ARG A 40 -21.89 7.80 16.74
CA ARG A 40 -22.13 6.44 16.22
C ARG A 40 -22.32 5.39 17.31
N LEU A 41 -21.62 5.53 18.43
CA LEU A 41 -21.77 4.63 19.56
C LEU A 41 -23.14 4.79 20.20
N VAL A 42 -23.61 6.04 20.39
CA VAL A 42 -24.93 6.33 20.94
C VAL A 42 -26.05 5.95 19.96
N ASP A 43 -25.89 6.19 18.67
CA ASP A 43 -26.85 5.77 17.64
C ASP A 43 -27.09 4.25 17.68
N LYS A 44 -26.06 3.47 17.95
CA LYS A 44 -26.14 2.01 17.93
C LYS A 44 -26.57 1.39 19.27
N HIS A 45 -26.12 1.95 20.39
CA HIS A 45 -26.26 1.34 21.72
C HIS A 45 -27.00 2.22 22.75
N GLY A 46 -27.46 3.39 22.33
CA GLY A 46 -28.11 4.35 23.20
C GLY A 46 -27.17 5.10 24.16
N LEU A 47 -27.71 6.05 24.91
CA LEU A 47 -26.97 6.93 25.81
C LEU A 47 -26.23 6.19 26.95
N GLU A 48 -26.71 5.02 27.36
CA GLU A 48 -26.04 4.24 28.40
C GLU A 48 -24.65 3.72 28.00
N ALA A 49 -24.39 3.60 26.69
CA ALA A 49 -23.07 3.16 26.19
C ALA A 49 -21.93 4.14 26.47
N ILE A 50 -22.25 5.42 26.67
CA ILE A 50 -21.25 6.45 27.00
C ILE A 50 -21.01 6.63 28.49
N ARG A 51 -21.80 5.97 29.34
CA ARG A 51 -21.63 5.95 30.77
C ARG A 51 -20.41 5.09 31.15
N HIS A 52 -19.54 5.61 32.00
CA HIS A 52 -18.31 4.92 32.37
C HIS A 52 -18.64 3.70 33.27
N LYS A 53 -18.72 2.50 32.67
CA LYS A 53 -18.84 1.23 33.41
C LYS A 53 -17.45 0.58 33.50
N SER A 54 -17.04 0.19 34.70
CA SER A 54 -15.88 -0.67 34.90
C SER A 54 -16.25 -2.11 34.50
N THR A 55 -16.17 -2.41 33.20
CA THR A 55 -16.55 -3.71 32.67
C THR A 55 -15.31 -4.61 32.64
N LYS A 56 -15.42 -5.79 33.26
CA LYS A 56 -14.46 -6.86 33.08
C LYS A 56 -14.86 -7.68 31.86
N TYR A 57 -13.98 -7.79 30.89
CA TYR A 57 -14.20 -8.58 29.69
C TYR A 57 -13.56 -9.96 29.85
N SER A 58 -14.26 -11.02 29.44
CA SER A 58 -13.70 -12.39 29.45
C SER A 58 -12.60 -12.54 28.40
N SER A 59 -11.70 -13.52 28.59
CA SER A 59 -10.65 -13.81 27.61
C SER A 59 -11.21 -14.14 26.23
N ASP A 60 -12.30 -14.91 26.18
CA ASP A 60 -12.96 -15.33 24.93
C ASP A 60 -13.58 -14.16 24.20
N TYR A 61 -14.19 -13.23 24.94
CA TYR A 61 -14.73 -11.99 24.35
C TYR A 61 -13.63 -11.13 23.75
N VAL A 62 -12.50 -10.97 24.45
CA VAL A 62 -11.33 -10.22 23.96
C VAL A 62 -10.75 -10.90 22.72
N PHE A 63 -10.63 -12.22 22.73
CA PHE A 63 -10.10 -12.99 21.61
C PHE A 63 -11.01 -12.90 20.37
N ALA A 64 -12.33 -13.04 20.56
CA ALA A 64 -13.31 -12.87 19.47
C ALA A 64 -13.24 -11.48 18.84
N ALA A 65 -13.11 -10.42 19.66
CA ALA A 65 -12.95 -9.06 19.19
C ALA A 65 -11.66 -8.84 18.38
N ILE A 66 -10.54 -9.42 18.83
CA ILE A 66 -9.24 -9.37 18.15
C ILE A 66 -9.30 -10.10 16.81
N ASN A 67 -9.92 -11.28 16.76
CA ASN A 67 -10.07 -12.06 15.53
C ASN A 67 -10.89 -11.34 14.46
N ARG A 68 -11.91 -10.56 14.84
CA ARG A 68 -12.65 -9.73 13.89
C ARG A 68 -11.75 -8.72 13.17
N VAL A 69 -10.77 -8.17 13.87
CA VAL A 69 -9.84 -7.20 13.28
C VAL A 69 -8.71 -7.87 12.52
N LEU A 70 -8.02 -8.87 13.14
CA LEU A 70 -6.80 -9.46 12.57
C LEU A 70 -7.09 -10.51 11.50
N VAL A 71 -8.16 -11.29 11.65
CA VAL A 71 -8.49 -12.40 10.73
C VAL A 71 -9.53 -11.96 9.69
N LYS A 72 -10.61 -11.28 10.12
CA LYS A 72 -11.68 -10.85 9.19
C LYS A 72 -11.42 -9.50 8.54
N GLY A 73 -10.35 -8.77 8.95
CA GLY A 73 -9.97 -7.48 8.35
C GLY A 73 -10.93 -6.31 8.66
N GLU A 74 -11.81 -6.46 9.67
CA GLU A 74 -12.73 -5.40 10.05
C GLU A 74 -11.99 -4.22 10.69
N SER A 75 -12.48 -3.00 10.50
CA SER A 75 -11.84 -1.83 11.10
C SER A 75 -11.98 -1.81 12.62
N VAL A 76 -10.92 -1.42 13.33
CA VAL A 76 -10.93 -1.30 14.81
C VAL A 76 -12.09 -0.43 15.30
N ASN A 77 -12.40 0.66 14.59
CA ASN A 77 -13.50 1.54 14.95
C ASN A 77 -14.87 0.86 14.80
N SER A 78 -15.08 0.14 13.70
CA SER A 78 -16.34 -0.60 13.46
C SER A 78 -16.56 -1.65 14.53
N VAL A 79 -15.57 -2.52 14.76
CA VAL A 79 -15.65 -3.58 15.78
C VAL A 79 -15.84 -2.98 17.18
N SER A 80 -15.17 -1.88 17.51
CA SER A 80 -15.31 -1.23 18.81
C SER A 80 -16.72 -0.64 19.03
N ILE A 81 -17.32 -0.06 18.01
CA ILE A 81 -18.70 0.43 18.05
C ILE A 81 -19.67 -0.76 18.15
N ASP A 82 -19.47 -1.80 17.35
CA ASP A 82 -20.31 -3.00 17.38
C ASP A 82 -20.37 -3.65 18.78
N LEU A 83 -19.24 -3.69 19.45
CA LEU A 83 -19.07 -4.26 20.78
C LEU A 83 -19.46 -3.30 21.93
N GLY A 84 -19.92 -2.09 21.63
CA GLY A 84 -20.29 -1.10 22.63
C GLY A 84 -19.12 -0.60 23.49
N LEU A 85 -17.89 -0.65 22.99
CA LEU A 85 -16.72 -0.17 23.73
C LEU A 85 -16.76 1.35 23.80
N THR A 86 -16.52 1.91 24.97
CA THR A 86 -16.54 3.38 25.19
C THR A 86 -15.49 4.14 24.38
N THR A 87 -14.42 3.47 23.98
CA THR A 87 -13.38 4.02 23.08
C THR A 87 -12.73 2.91 22.26
N HIS A 88 -12.34 3.20 21.02
CA HIS A 88 -11.60 2.27 20.16
C HIS A 88 -10.20 1.93 20.70
N THR A 89 -9.66 2.77 21.58
CA THR A 89 -8.34 2.54 22.21
C THR A 89 -8.31 1.33 23.13
N ILE A 90 -9.48 0.84 23.58
CA ILE A 90 -9.58 -0.39 24.37
C ILE A 90 -9.19 -1.58 23.50
N LEU A 91 -9.79 -1.72 22.32
CA LEU A 91 -9.50 -2.78 21.37
C LEU A 91 -8.07 -2.69 20.83
N GLN A 92 -7.58 -1.47 20.55
CA GLN A 92 -6.18 -1.28 20.15
C GLN A 92 -5.19 -1.79 21.21
N ARG A 93 -5.47 -1.54 22.50
CA ARG A 93 -4.64 -2.08 23.61
C ARG A 93 -4.72 -3.59 23.69
N TRP A 94 -5.88 -4.19 23.45
CA TRP A 94 -6.01 -5.65 23.42
C TRP A 94 -5.19 -6.25 22.27
N ILE A 95 -5.30 -5.70 21.06
CA ILE A 95 -4.52 -6.15 19.90
C ILE A 95 -3.03 -6.01 20.17
N LYS A 96 -2.59 -4.86 20.69
CA LYS A 96 -1.19 -4.63 21.04
C LYS A 96 -0.68 -5.64 22.06
N SER A 97 -1.41 -5.85 23.15
CA SER A 97 -1.06 -6.82 24.18
C SER A 97 -1.05 -8.26 23.66
N TYR A 98 -1.98 -8.60 22.76
CA TYR A 98 -2.06 -9.92 22.13
C TYR A 98 -0.82 -10.20 21.27
N VAL A 99 -0.40 -9.25 20.46
CA VAL A 99 0.81 -9.36 19.61
C VAL A 99 2.08 -9.40 20.48
N GLU A 100 2.18 -8.53 21.50
CA GLU A 100 3.36 -8.46 22.40
C GLU A 100 3.53 -9.73 23.26
N ASN A 101 2.45 -10.46 23.55
CA ASN A 101 2.48 -11.70 24.34
C ASN A 101 2.45 -12.99 23.47
N GLY A 102 2.98 -12.93 22.27
CA GLY A 102 3.10 -14.10 21.38
C GLY A 102 1.75 -14.70 20.98
N TYR A 103 0.79 -13.83 20.66
CA TYR A 103 -0.57 -14.20 20.24
C TYR A 103 -1.40 -14.91 21.32
N ASN A 104 -1.13 -14.58 22.60
CA ASN A 104 -1.91 -15.07 23.76
C ASN A 104 -2.67 -13.93 24.44
N VAL A 105 -3.92 -14.19 24.83
CA VAL A 105 -4.72 -13.22 25.60
C VAL A 105 -4.31 -13.28 27.08
N VAL A 106 -3.55 -12.29 27.55
CA VAL A 106 -3.11 -12.18 28.95
C VAL A 106 -4.02 -11.21 29.70
N THR A 107 -4.82 -11.71 30.62
CA THR A 107 -5.59 -10.89 31.58
C THR A 107 -4.76 -10.58 32.80
N LYS A 108 -4.21 -9.35 32.89
CA LYS A 108 -3.51 -8.93 34.12
C LYS A 108 -4.53 -8.71 35.24
N LYS A 109 -4.44 -9.49 36.32
CA LYS A 109 -5.11 -9.16 37.58
C LYS A 109 -4.57 -7.83 38.08
N LYS A 110 -5.44 -6.84 38.32
CA LYS A 110 -5.05 -5.56 38.98
C LYS A 110 -4.72 -5.93 40.45
N GLY A 111 -3.44 -6.15 40.72
CA GLY A 111 -2.90 -6.13 42.07
C GLY A 111 -2.69 -4.65 42.49
N ARG A 112 -3.33 -4.25 43.60
CA ARG A 112 -3.04 -3.00 44.28
C ARG A 112 -1.63 -3.16 44.91
N PRO A 113 -0.72 -2.16 44.80
CA PRO A 113 0.52 -2.24 45.55
C PRO A 113 0.20 -2.24 47.02
N SER A 114 0.66 -3.28 47.72
CA SER A 114 0.51 -3.50 49.17
C SER A 114 1.35 -2.41 49.87
N THR A 115 0.68 -1.49 50.56
CA THR A 115 1.30 -0.65 51.54
C THR A 115 1.32 -1.40 52.89
N ARG A 116 2.53 -1.57 53.44
CA ARG A 116 2.88 -1.76 54.84
C ARG A 116 2.18 -2.87 55.61
N GLY A 117 2.96 -3.85 56.00
CA GLY A 117 2.79 -4.71 57.14
C GLY A 117 4.16 -4.92 57.79
N LYS A 118 4.30 -4.46 59.03
CA LYS A 118 5.47 -4.62 59.89
C LYS A 118 5.62 -6.09 60.32
N GLY A 119 6.87 -6.53 60.39
CA GLY A 119 7.38 -7.42 61.43
C GLY A 119 7.29 -8.91 61.19
N LYS A 120 8.43 -9.50 60.88
CA LYS A 120 9.00 -10.63 61.60
C LYS A 120 10.47 -10.77 61.16
N GLU A 121 11.33 -10.64 62.12
CA GLU A 121 12.71 -11.09 62.08
C GLU A 121 12.74 -12.58 61.85
N ASP A 122 13.59 -13.02 60.97
CA ASP A 122 14.26 -14.31 61.11
C ASP A 122 15.56 -14.37 60.28
N ASN A 123 16.57 -14.81 60.98
CA ASN A 123 17.96 -15.01 60.62
C ASN A 123 18.21 -15.58 59.22
N ARG A 124 18.88 -14.86 58.35
CA ARG A 124 19.82 -15.38 57.33
C ARG A 124 20.90 -14.30 57.03
N GLY A 125 21.67 -14.00 57.99
CA GLY A 125 22.89 -13.21 57.83
C GLY A 125 24.07 -14.14 57.63
N ALA A 126 24.58 -14.24 56.42
CA ALA A 126 25.97 -14.59 56.10
C ALA A 126 26.29 -14.58 54.58
N GLY A 127 25.27 -14.49 53.66
CA GLY A 127 25.53 -14.56 52.20
C GLY A 127 25.25 -13.30 51.43
N GLU A 128 24.67 -12.25 52.03
CA GLU A 128 24.30 -11.01 51.35
C GLU A 128 25.42 -9.92 51.34
N GLY A 129 26.35 -9.98 52.27
CA GLY A 129 27.47 -9.04 52.34
C GLY A 129 28.45 -9.18 51.19
N GLU A 130 28.85 -10.40 50.87
CA GLU A 130 29.76 -10.66 49.74
C GLU A 130 29.15 -10.42 48.34
N ARG A 131 27.84 -10.67 48.21
CA ARG A 131 27.10 -10.36 46.94
C ARG A 131 26.89 -8.85 46.75
N ARG A 132 26.73 -8.06 47.81
CA ARG A 132 26.61 -6.60 47.77
C ARG A 132 27.94 -5.96 47.45
N THR A 133 29.07 -6.39 48.04
CA THR A 133 30.40 -5.86 47.75
C THR A 133 30.88 -6.24 46.34
N SER A 134 30.63 -7.45 45.87
CA SER A 134 30.98 -7.86 44.49
C SER A 134 30.13 -7.14 43.43
N ARG A 135 28.88 -6.78 43.74
CA ARG A 135 28.01 -6.01 42.85
C ARG A 135 28.39 -4.55 42.82
N ALA A 136 28.74 -3.94 43.94
CA ALA A 136 29.22 -2.57 44.05
C ALA A 136 30.58 -2.38 43.32
N THR A 137 31.50 -3.32 43.42
CA THR A 137 32.78 -3.31 42.68
C THR A 137 32.59 -3.50 41.18
N ALA A 138 31.63 -4.30 40.76
CA ALA A 138 31.33 -4.45 39.36
C ALA A 138 30.67 -3.19 38.75
N GLU A 139 29.77 -2.54 39.48
CA GLU A 139 29.18 -1.27 39.07
C GLU A 139 30.22 -0.11 38.99
N GLU A 140 31.17 -0.08 39.91
CA GLU A 140 32.26 0.89 39.91
C GLU A 140 33.22 0.68 38.75
N ASN A 141 33.58 -0.55 38.45
CA ASN A 141 34.35 -0.90 37.25
C ASN A 141 33.63 -0.54 35.94
N TYR A 142 32.30 -0.69 35.87
CA TYR A 142 31.54 -0.25 34.73
C TYR A 142 31.49 1.27 34.57
N ARG A 143 31.35 2.01 35.67
CA ARG A 143 31.42 3.46 35.68
C ARG A 143 32.79 3.96 35.19
N GLU A 144 33.89 3.44 35.70
CA GLU A 144 35.23 3.79 35.24
C GLU A 144 35.43 3.52 33.73
N ARG A 145 34.94 2.40 33.21
CA ARG A 145 35.01 2.09 31.77
C ARG A 145 34.20 3.05 30.93
N ILE A 146 33.00 3.43 31.39
CA ILE A 146 32.15 4.42 30.74
C ILE A 146 32.87 5.77 30.67
N ILE A 147 33.37 6.26 31.79
CA ILE A 147 34.08 7.53 31.89
C ILE A 147 35.33 7.55 31.01
N LYS A 148 36.14 6.48 31.03
CA LYS A 148 37.36 6.37 30.25
C LYS A 148 37.12 6.38 28.74
N LYS A 149 36.07 5.66 28.27
CA LYS A 149 35.71 5.61 26.86
C LYS A 149 35.10 6.92 26.37
N THR A 150 34.38 7.66 27.21
CA THR A 150 33.72 8.91 26.84
C THR A 150 34.61 10.15 27.03
N ALA A 151 35.58 10.14 27.96
CA ALA A 151 36.51 11.26 28.20
C ALA A 151 37.42 11.54 26.98
N SER A 152 37.74 10.54 26.16
CA SER A 152 38.55 10.72 24.96
C SER A 152 37.85 11.47 23.83
N LEU A 153 36.55 11.76 23.95
CA LEU A 153 35.71 12.34 22.90
C LEU A 153 35.45 13.85 23.07
N SER A 154 35.95 14.44 24.13
CA SER A 154 35.63 15.81 24.61
C SER A 154 36.28 16.98 23.84
N SER A 155 36.84 16.80 22.63
CA SER A 155 37.67 17.81 21.98
C SER A 155 37.18 18.38 20.65
N ARG A 156 35.94 18.13 20.24
CA ARG A 156 35.41 18.56 18.93
C ARG A 156 34.06 19.26 19.07
N GLY A 157 33.68 20.14 18.13
CA GLY A 157 32.50 21.02 18.22
C GLY A 157 31.19 20.35 18.66
N ARG A 158 30.33 21.05 19.41
CA ARG A 158 29.12 20.54 20.13
C ARG A 158 28.25 19.51 19.36
N LYS A 159 28.22 19.55 18.05
CA LYS A 159 27.38 18.68 17.24
C LYS A 159 28.05 17.33 16.96
N GLU A 160 29.34 17.36 16.59
CA GLU A 160 30.14 16.14 16.33
C GLU A 160 30.39 15.37 17.62
N GLU A 161 30.52 16.09 18.74
CA GLU A 161 30.70 15.53 20.05
C GLU A 161 29.47 14.70 20.51
N LYS A 162 28.25 15.22 20.36
CA LYS A 162 27.02 14.47 20.69
C LYS A 162 26.81 13.24 19.78
N GLU A 163 27.19 13.32 18.51
CA GLU A 163 27.13 12.19 17.61
C GLU A 163 28.11 11.07 18.02
N GLN A 164 29.36 11.43 18.29
CA GLN A 164 30.38 10.46 18.72
C GLN A 164 30.04 9.87 20.10
N LEU A 165 29.56 10.70 21.02
CA LEU A 165 29.11 10.24 22.32
C LEU A 165 27.94 9.25 22.23
N THR A 166 27.00 9.51 21.32
CA THR A 166 25.89 8.58 21.08
C THR A 166 26.37 7.23 20.49
N LYS A 167 27.37 7.24 19.62
CA LYS A 167 28.02 6.01 19.12
C LYS A 167 28.67 5.24 20.26
N ALA A 168 29.48 5.91 21.08
CA ALA A 168 30.15 5.30 22.23
C ALA A 168 29.16 4.71 23.25
N VAL A 169 28.07 5.42 23.55
CA VAL A 169 26.99 4.93 24.43
C VAL A 169 26.32 3.66 23.85
N THR A 170 26.12 3.64 22.54
CA THR A 170 25.50 2.50 21.86
C THR A 170 26.40 1.26 21.91
N GLU A 171 27.70 1.43 21.68
CA GLU A 171 28.72 0.37 21.78
C GLU A 171 28.86 -0.14 23.22
N LEU A 172 28.99 0.79 24.21
CA LEU A 172 29.08 0.43 25.63
C LEU A 172 27.86 -0.37 26.11
N ARG A 173 26.68 -0.04 25.60
CA ARG A 173 25.46 -0.77 25.92
C ARG A 173 25.49 -2.22 25.43
N GLN A 174 26.09 -2.46 24.26
CA GLN A 174 26.27 -3.81 23.74
C GLN A 174 27.38 -4.58 24.48
N GLU A 175 28.50 -3.92 24.75
CA GLU A 175 29.65 -4.54 25.44
C GLU A 175 29.34 -4.90 26.89
N LEU A 176 28.76 -3.96 27.65
CA LEU A 176 28.57 -4.09 29.09
C LEU A 176 27.21 -4.69 29.47
N LYS A 177 26.30 -4.82 28.48
CA LYS A 177 24.89 -5.27 28.68
C LYS A 177 24.13 -4.49 29.76
N CYS A 178 24.54 -3.22 29.98
CA CYS A 178 23.95 -2.31 30.96
C CYS A 178 22.69 -1.62 30.43
N SER A 179 21.83 -1.12 31.34
CA SER A 179 20.69 -0.30 30.95
C SER A 179 21.15 1.04 30.38
N LEU A 180 20.38 1.60 29.44
CA LEU A 180 20.69 2.91 28.89
C LEU A 180 20.71 4.00 29.97
N ASP A 181 19.76 3.93 30.91
CA ASP A 181 19.64 4.90 31.99
C ASP A 181 20.91 4.90 32.86
N PHE A 182 21.45 3.74 33.22
CA PHE A 182 22.68 3.64 33.99
C PHE A 182 23.87 4.29 33.29
N ILE A 183 24.00 4.11 31.97
CA ILE A 183 25.09 4.72 31.20
C ILE A 183 24.90 6.22 31.09
N LEU A 184 23.69 6.71 30.79
CA LEU A 184 23.41 8.12 30.69
C LEU A 184 23.52 8.85 32.02
N ASP A 185 23.06 8.25 33.13
CA ASP A 185 23.22 8.80 34.47
C ASP A 185 24.69 8.92 34.86
N THR A 186 25.50 7.89 34.53
CA THR A 186 26.96 7.94 34.79
C THR A 186 27.65 9.05 34.02
N ILE A 187 27.25 9.31 32.77
CA ILE A 187 27.80 10.38 31.93
C ILE A 187 27.33 11.76 32.47
N ASN A 188 26.03 11.91 32.69
CA ASN A 188 25.40 13.18 33.05
C ASN A 188 25.67 13.62 34.49
N THR A 189 26.12 12.73 35.37
CA THR A 189 26.57 13.07 36.74
C THR A 189 28.05 13.40 36.82
N ASN A 190 28.79 13.29 35.73
CA ASN A 190 30.21 13.63 35.70
C ASN A 190 30.42 14.97 34.99
N ASP A 191 30.78 15.98 35.76
CA ASP A 191 31.00 17.38 35.30
C ASP A 191 32.08 17.52 34.22
N SER A 192 32.97 16.54 34.11
CA SER A 192 34.05 16.50 33.09
C SER A 192 33.62 15.96 31.74
N LEU A 193 32.38 15.47 31.64
CA LEU A 193 31.82 14.89 30.40
C LEU A 193 30.69 15.73 29.82
N PRO A 194 30.50 15.74 28.49
CA PRO A 194 29.41 16.45 27.88
C PRO A 194 28.07 15.81 28.25
N ASN A 195 27.10 16.60 28.63
CA ASN A 195 25.76 16.15 28.98
C ASN A 195 25.04 15.58 27.75
N LEU A 196 24.52 14.34 27.86
CA LEU A 196 23.73 13.64 26.84
C LEU A 196 22.35 13.26 27.39
N PRO A 197 21.34 14.13 27.30
CA PRO A 197 19.98 13.81 27.68
C PRO A 197 19.44 12.62 26.86
N ARG A 198 18.51 11.85 27.44
CA ARG A 198 17.89 10.68 26.77
C ARG A 198 17.22 11.07 25.44
N SER A 199 16.62 12.26 25.35
CA SER A 199 16.06 12.81 24.09
C SER A 199 17.12 12.97 23.01
N ASP A 200 18.28 13.52 23.38
CA ASP A 200 19.39 13.75 22.47
C ASP A 200 20.03 12.43 22.01
N TYR A 201 20.19 11.47 22.93
CA TYR A 201 20.64 10.12 22.57
C TYR A 201 19.78 9.50 21.48
N TYR A 202 18.43 9.49 21.62
CA TYR A 202 17.54 8.92 20.61
C TYR A 202 17.50 9.76 19.33
N TYR A 203 17.61 11.08 19.43
CA TYR A 203 17.71 11.96 18.27
C TYR A 203 18.95 11.65 17.43
N TRP A 204 20.11 11.54 18.07
CA TRP A 204 21.36 11.23 17.36
C TRP A 204 21.44 9.78 16.92
N LYS A 205 21.03 8.83 17.73
CA LYS A 205 20.98 7.42 17.37
C LYS A 205 20.18 7.19 16.08
N ASN A 206 19.04 7.83 15.93
CA ASN A 206 18.23 7.75 14.73
C ASN A 206 18.86 8.43 13.51
N ARG A 207 19.87 9.29 13.70
CA ARG A 207 20.61 9.97 12.63
C ARG A 207 21.90 9.28 12.25
N ILE A 208 22.59 8.69 13.21
CA ILE A 208 23.84 7.96 13.01
C ILE A 208 23.60 6.67 12.26
N ASP A 209 22.51 6.00 12.56
CA ASP A 209 22.13 4.74 11.94
C ASP A 209 20.62 4.72 11.62
N PRO A 210 20.21 5.53 10.66
CA PRO A 210 18.80 5.58 10.25
C PRO A 210 18.36 4.29 9.53
N ASP A 211 19.29 3.40 9.18
CA ASP A 211 19.08 2.34 8.19
C ASP A 211 19.16 0.92 8.70
N THR A 212 19.84 0.63 9.82
CA THR A 212 19.85 -0.74 10.37
C THR A 212 18.44 -1.26 10.65
N LYS A 213 17.51 -0.39 11.00
CA LYS A 213 16.10 -0.77 11.20
C LYS A 213 15.36 -1.13 9.91
N ASN A 214 15.86 -0.68 8.76
CA ASN A 214 15.21 -0.88 7.46
C ASN A 214 16.11 -1.64 6.47
N SER A 215 17.25 -2.20 6.90
CA SER A 215 18.18 -2.95 6.05
C SER A 215 17.44 -4.03 5.26
N ASP A 216 16.77 -4.94 5.97
CA ASP A 216 16.06 -6.06 5.36
C ASP A 216 14.95 -5.58 4.40
N LEU A 217 14.28 -4.48 4.76
CA LEU A 217 13.26 -3.87 3.90
C LEU A 217 13.88 -3.22 2.64
N MET A 218 15.07 -2.63 2.75
CA MET A 218 15.80 -2.05 1.62
C MET A 218 16.27 -3.14 0.67
N ASP A 219 16.74 -4.26 1.20
CA ASP A 219 17.15 -5.44 0.43
C ASP A 219 15.95 -6.05 -0.30
N ALA A 220 14.82 -6.24 0.39
CA ALA A 220 13.59 -6.71 -0.22
C ALA A 220 13.08 -5.75 -1.33
N ILE A 221 13.11 -4.43 -1.11
CA ILE A 221 12.78 -3.43 -2.12
C ILE A 221 13.68 -3.56 -3.34
N THR A 222 14.98 -3.74 -3.14
CA THR A 222 15.98 -3.85 -4.21
C THR A 222 15.77 -5.13 -5.01
N THR A 223 15.52 -6.25 -4.35
CA THR A 223 15.21 -7.55 -4.97
C THR A 223 13.97 -7.43 -5.84
N ILE A 224 12.84 -6.99 -5.29
CA ILE A 224 11.60 -6.82 -6.04
C ILE A 224 11.79 -5.88 -7.25
N TYR A 225 12.55 -4.78 -7.08
CA TYR A 225 12.81 -3.84 -8.16
C TYR A 225 13.64 -4.46 -9.28
N THR A 226 14.65 -5.26 -8.93
CA THR A 226 15.55 -5.93 -9.89
C THR A 226 14.82 -7.05 -10.62
N ASP A 227 14.12 -7.91 -9.92
CA ASP A 227 13.38 -9.05 -10.47
C ASP A 227 12.31 -8.59 -11.48
N ASN A 228 11.73 -7.42 -11.23
CA ASN A 228 10.78 -6.80 -12.15
C ASN A 228 11.46 -5.85 -13.18
N HIS A 229 12.74 -6.10 -13.52
CA HIS A 229 13.48 -5.39 -14.56
C HIS A 229 13.45 -3.86 -14.40
N LYS A 230 13.49 -3.37 -13.16
CA LYS A 230 13.44 -1.93 -12.81
C LYS A 230 12.14 -1.20 -13.21
N ARG A 231 11.09 -1.95 -13.57
CA ARG A 231 9.80 -1.42 -14.07
C ARG A 231 8.86 -0.95 -12.96
N TYR A 232 9.06 -1.41 -11.70
CA TYR A 232 8.16 -1.11 -10.59
C TYR A 232 8.47 0.21 -9.91
N GLY A 233 7.46 1.07 -9.80
CA GLY A 233 7.48 2.23 -8.90
C GLY A 233 7.00 1.87 -7.50
N TYR A 234 7.18 2.79 -6.55
CA TYR A 234 6.92 2.58 -5.12
C TYR A 234 5.53 1.97 -4.79
N ARG A 235 4.49 2.26 -5.57
CA ARG A 235 3.14 1.73 -5.31
C ARG A 235 3.05 0.22 -5.54
N ARG A 236 3.68 -0.29 -6.62
CA ARG A 236 3.72 -1.73 -6.90
C ARG A 236 4.64 -2.46 -5.92
N ILE A 237 5.81 -1.89 -5.64
CA ILE A 237 6.73 -2.46 -4.64
C ILE A 237 6.06 -2.54 -3.27
N THR A 238 5.31 -1.50 -2.86
CA THR A 238 4.55 -1.56 -1.60
C THR A 238 3.54 -2.69 -1.61
N LEU A 239 2.82 -2.85 -2.71
CA LEU A 239 1.79 -3.88 -2.84
C LEU A 239 2.39 -5.29 -2.84
N GLN A 240 3.50 -5.48 -3.55
CA GLN A 240 4.25 -6.75 -3.57
C GLN A 240 4.77 -7.11 -2.18
N LEU A 241 5.41 -6.17 -1.48
CA LEU A 241 5.84 -6.36 -0.10
C LEU A 241 4.69 -6.75 0.83
N GLN A 242 3.53 -6.11 0.69
CA GLN A 242 2.34 -6.45 1.48
C GLN A 242 1.82 -7.86 1.18
N THR A 243 1.87 -8.29 -0.08
CA THR A 243 1.53 -9.66 -0.48
C THR A 243 2.50 -10.69 0.09
N GLU A 244 3.77 -10.33 0.24
CA GLU A 244 4.83 -11.14 0.87
C GLU A 244 4.81 -11.08 2.41
N GLY A 245 3.79 -10.42 3.00
CA GLY A 245 3.58 -10.38 4.45
C GLY A 245 4.23 -9.18 5.18
N TRP A 246 4.85 -8.25 4.46
CA TRP A 246 5.43 -7.05 5.08
C TRP A 246 4.36 -6.04 5.50
N THR A 247 4.41 -5.59 6.74
CA THR A 247 3.55 -4.48 7.22
C THR A 247 4.23 -3.14 6.95
N VAL A 248 4.09 -2.60 5.74
CA VAL A 248 4.76 -1.37 5.30
C VAL A 248 3.80 -0.33 4.73
N ASN A 249 4.16 0.95 4.92
CA ASN A 249 3.43 2.08 4.35
C ASN A 249 4.10 2.55 3.06
N HIS A 250 3.30 2.88 2.04
CA HIS A 250 3.79 3.38 0.76
C HIS A 250 4.69 4.62 0.86
N LYS A 251 4.52 5.48 1.88
CA LYS A 251 5.39 6.64 2.12
C LYS A 251 6.79 6.21 2.55
N THR A 252 6.88 5.16 3.38
CA THR A 252 8.16 4.57 3.80
C THR A 252 8.89 3.96 2.62
N VAL A 253 8.19 3.13 1.82
CA VAL A 253 8.76 2.53 0.60
C VAL A 253 9.24 3.60 -0.38
N LYS A 254 8.44 4.64 -0.64
CA LYS A 254 8.83 5.76 -1.51
C LYS A 254 10.11 6.45 -1.02
N ARG A 255 10.22 6.71 0.30
CA ARG A 255 11.40 7.34 0.91
C ARG A 255 12.65 6.46 0.76
N LEU A 256 12.53 5.15 1.02
CA LEU A 256 13.64 4.21 0.90
C LEU A 256 14.07 4.03 -0.57
N MET A 257 13.14 3.90 -1.50
CA MET A 257 13.45 3.87 -2.94
C MET A 257 14.19 5.14 -3.39
N SER A 258 13.75 6.33 -2.95
CA SER A 258 14.46 7.58 -3.27
C SER A 258 15.88 7.59 -2.71
N LYS A 259 16.10 7.02 -1.52
CA LYS A 259 17.44 6.90 -0.92
C LYS A 259 18.33 5.94 -1.70
N LEU A 260 17.76 4.85 -2.20
CA LEU A 260 18.43 3.86 -3.06
C LEU A 260 18.57 4.32 -4.52
N ASN A 261 18.09 5.52 -4.87
CA ASN A 261 17.99 6.03 -6.24
C ASN A 261 17.21 5.10 -7.19
N LEU A 262 16.19 4.40 -6.67
CA LEU A 262 15.33 3.51 -7.43
C LEU A 262 14.06 4.24 -7.87
N TYR A 263 13.85 4.37 -9.18
CA TYR A 263 12.69 5.08 -9.74
C TYR A 263 12.00 4.20 -10.78
N GLY A 264 10.66 4.16 -10.71
CA GLY A 264 9.87 3.51 -11.76
C GLY A 264 9.92 4.29 -13.07
N ILE A 265 9.77 3.57 -14.17
CA ILE A 265 9.77 4.16 -15.51
C ILE A 265 8.60 5.12 -15.69
N THR A 266 8.89 6.34 -16.14
CA THR A 266 7.90 7.42 -16.36
C THR A 266 7.78 7.72 -17.85
N PRO A 267 6.55 7.88 -18.41
CA PRO A 267 6.37 8.22 -19.84
C PRO A 267 7.04 9.54 -20.22
N ARG A 268 7.76 9.55 -21.34
CA ARG A 268 8.50 10.75 -21.84
C ARG A 268 7.82 11.47 -22.99
N ALA A 269 6.83 10.88 -23.67
CA ALA A 269 6.22 11.45 -24.87
C ALA A 269 4.71 11.64 -24.76
N LYS A 270 4.19 12.73 -25.34
CA LYS A 270 2.74 12.95 -25.54
C LYS A 270 2.32 12.36 -26.89
N TYR A 271 1.27 11.57 -26.89
CA TYR A 271 0.65 10.99 -28.07
C TYR A 271 -0.05 12.07 -28.92
N LYS A 272 0.00 11.94 -30.27
CA LYS A 272 -0.79 12.73 -31.23
C LYS A 272 -1.64 11.77 -32.06
N SER A 273 -2.96 11.98 -32.10
CA SER A 273 -3.88 11.15 -32.87
C SER A 273 -3.94 11.58 -34.35
N TYR A 274 -4.17 10.61 -35.24
CA TYR A 274 -4.35 10.78 -36.67
C TYR A 274 -5.84 11.00 -37.03
N LYS A 275 -6.13 11.84 -38.04
CA LYS A 275 -7.50 12.14 -38.49
C LYS A 275 -7.69 11.53 -39.89
N GLY A 276 -8.50 10.50 -40.01
CA GLY A 276 -8.94 9.92 -41.29
C GLY A 276 -10.48 9.93 -41.43
N ASP A 277 -11.01 9.85 -42.63
CA ASP A 277 -12.44 9.79 -42.95
C ASP A 277 -12.75 8.52 -43.73
N PHE A 278 -13.68 7.68 -43.20
CA PHE A 278 -14.23 6.49 -43.87
C PHE A 278 -15.70 6.29 -43.49
N ASN A 279 -16.49 5.66 -44.41
CA ASN A 279 -17.87 5.32 -44.21
C ASN A 279 -17.96 3.85 -43.72
N GLY A 280 -18.35 3.59 -42.50
CA GLY A 280 -18.44 2.23 -41.89
C GLY A 280 -18.29 2.26 -40.37
N THR A 281 -18.60 3.41 -39.76
CA THR A 281 -18.52 3.59 -38.31
C THR A 281 -19.80 3.12 -37.63
N VAL A 282 -19.65 2.58 -36.41
CA VAL A 282 -20.74 2.24 -35.50
C VAL A 282 -20.68 3.12 -34.26
N ASP A 283 -21.79 3.15 -33.52
CA ASP A 283 -21.90 3.96 -32.31
C ASP A 283 -20.92 3.55 -31.20
N ASN A 284 -20.54 4.54 -30.38
CA ASN A 284 -19.73 4.30 -29.19
C ASN A 284 -20.63 3.86 -28.03
N LEU A 285 -20.70 2.54 -27.78
CA LEU A 285 -21.51 1.94 -26.71
C LEU A 285 -20.89 2.12 -25.31
N LEU A 286 -19.64 2.58 -25.24
CA LEU A 286 -18.96 2.88 -23.97
C LEU A 286 -19.13 4.34 -23.54
N LEU A 287 -20.01 5.08 -24.22
CA LEU A 287 -20.21 6.50 -24.01
C LEU A 287 -21.68 6.80 -23.74
N TYR A 288 -21.96 7.40 -22.61
CA TYR A 288 -23.30 7.92 -22.31
C TYR A 288 -23.28 9.43 -22.08
N LYS A 289 -24.40 10.06 -22.43
CA LYS A 289 -24.63 11.50 -22.25
C LYS A 289 -25.23 11.74 -20.89
N ARG A 290 -24.62 12.61 -20.10
CA ARG A 290 -25.19 13.13 -18.86
C ARG A 290 -25.46 14.62 -19.03
N VAL A 291 -26.70 15.02 -18.84
CA VAL A 291 -27.04 16.45 -18.79
C VAL A 291 -26.85 16.92 -17.34
N ASP A 292 -25.97 17.90 -17.13
CA ASP A 292 -25.86 18.58 -15.84
C ASP A 292 -26.89 19.73 -15.80
N PRO A 293 -27.96 19.62 -14.96
CA PRO A 293 -29.01 20.61 -14.93
C PRO A 293 -28.54 21.97 -14.41
N GLN A 294 -27.47 21.99 -13.60
CA GLN A 294 -26.95 23.23 -13.00
C GLN A 294 -26.03 24.00 -13.94
N LYS A 295 -25.32 23.31 -14.84
CA LYS A 295 -24.36 23.92 -15.77
C LYS A 295 -24.90 24.09 -17.19
N HIS A 296 -26.13 23.63 -17.45
CA HIS A 296 -26.72 23.57 -18.81
C HIS A 296 -25.76 22.96 -19.85
N ARG A 297 -24.95 21.95 -19.42
CA ARG A 297 -23.91 21.34 -20.25
C ARG A 297 -24.13 19.85 -20.36
N THR A 298 -24.05 19.33 -21.58
CA THR A 298 -24.00 17.89 -21.82
C THR A 298 -22.58 17.39 -21.63
N GLU A 299 -22.39 16.50 -20.66
CA GLU A 299 -21.12 15.82 -20.42
C GLU A 299 -21.16 14.42 -21.03
N TYR A 300 -20.07 14.03 -21.70
CA TYR A 300 -19.90 12.67 -22.22
C TYR A 300 -19.08 11.87 -21.22
N ILE A 301 -19.71 10.89 -20.60
CA ILE A 301 -19.07 10.02 -19.60
C ILE A 301 -18.74 8.69 -20.27
N ARG A 302 -17.52 8.23 -20.07
CA ARG A 302 -17.01 6.94 -20.59
C ARG A 302 -17.19 5.87 -19.50
N ASP A 303 -17.81 4.77 -19.88
CA ASP A 303 -18.01 3.63 -19.00
C ASP A 303 -17.23 2.41 -19.47
N PHE A 304 -16.09 2.17 -18.83
CA PHE A 304 -15.27 0.98 -19.01
C PHE A 304 -15.48 -0.04 -17.89
N SER A 305 -16.49 0.14 -17.03
CA SER A 305 -16.80 -0.78 -15.96
C SER A 305 -17.37 -2.08 -16.52
N THR A 306 -17.09 -3.17 -15.83
CA THR A 306 -17.54 -4.51 -16.19
C THR A 306 -17.88 -5.27 -14.94
N THR A 307 -18.82 -6.19 -15.02
CA THR A 307 -19.23 -7.07 -13.93
C THR A 307 -18.47 -8.40 -13.96
N GLY A 308 -18.04 -8.82 -15.15
CA GLY A 308 -17.33 -10.08 -15.36
C GLY A 308 -16.32 -10.02 -16.50
N VAL A 309 -15.57 -11.10 -16.64
CA VAL A 309 -14.64 -11.29 -17.77
C VAL A 309 -15.42 -11.52 -19.07
N ASN A 310 -14.84 -11.15 -20.20
CA ASN A 310 -15.43 -11.28 -21.54
C ASN A 310 -16.72 -10.46 -21.75
N GLU A 311 -16.96 -9.42 -20.94
CA GLU A 311 -18.11 -8.50 -21.13
C GLU A 311 -17.76 -7.37 -22.10
N LYS A 312 -16.56 -6.77 -21.95
CA LYS A 312 -16.07 -5.69 -22.80
C LYS A 312 -14.60 -5.93 -23.16
N TRP A 313 -14.34 -6.05 -24.44
CA TRP A 313 -12.97 -6.10 -24.99
C TRP A 313 -12.65 -4.84 -25.75
N THR A 314 -11.34 -4.53 -25.87
CA THR A 314 -10.86 -3.46 -26.73
C THR A 314 -9.65 -3.89 -27.52
N THR A 315 -9.49 -3.28 -28.70
CA THR A 315 -8.37 -3.52 -29.60
C THR A 315 -7.89 -2.20 -30.25
N ASP A 316 -6.67 -2.20 -30.72
CA ASP A 316 -6.04 -1.13 -31.50
C ASP A 316 -4.77 -1.69 -32.15
N VAL A 317 -4.20 -0.99 -33.12
CA VAL A 317 -2.93 -1.36 -33.77
C VAL A 317 -1.85 -0.34 -33.44
N SER A 318 -0.70 -0.81 -32.92
CA SER A 318 0.43 0.07 -32.62
C SER A 318 1.68 -0.33 -33.39
N GLU A 319 2.36 0.69 -33.95
CA GLU A 319 3.64 0.55 -34.65
C GLU A 319 4.80 0.60 -33.68
N PHE A 320 5.79 -0.28 -33.92
CA PHE A 320 7.12 -0.30 -33.28
C PHE A 320 8.18 -0.21 -34.37
N HIS A 321 9.03 0.79 -34.32
CA HIS A 321 10.03 1.07 -35.36
C HIS A 321 11.44 1.02 -34.79
N ILE A 322 12.31 0.19 -35.40
CA ILE A 322 13.75 0.09 -35.13
C ILE A 322 14.52 0.30 -36.43
N ALA A 323 15.85 0.36 -36.36
CA ALA A 323 16.68 0.53 -37.54
C ALA A 323 16.46 -0.56 -38.63
N ALA A 324 16.17 -1.80 -38.22
CA ALA A 324 15.91 -2.94 -39.11
C ALA A 324 14.52 -2.92 -39.77
N GLY A 325 13.60 -2.00 -39.37
CA GLY A 325 12.27 -1.91 -39.96
C GLY A 325 11.16 -1.71 -38.92
N LYS A 326 9.93 -2.17 -39.26
CA LYS A 326 8.74 -1.94 -38.47
C LYS A 326 8.02 -3.25 -38.13
N LEU A 327 7.45 -3.32 -36.94
CA LEU A 327 6.46 -4.30 -36.56
C LEU A 327 5.18 -3.62 -36.09
N TYR A 328 4.05 -4.27 -36.32
CA TYR A 328 2.71 -3.81 -35.94
C TYR A 328 2.11 -4.84 -34.99
N LEU A 329 1.75 -4.41 -33.80
CA LEU A 329 1.08 -5.23 -32.78
C LEU A 329 -0.41 -4.90 -32.75
N SER A 330 -1.23 -5.92 -32.88
CA SER A 330 -2.69 -5.86 -32.72
C SER A 330 -3.10 -6.78 -31.58
N PRO A 331 -3.34 -6.28 -30.36
CA PRO A 331 -3.80 -7.07 -29.23
C PRO A 331 -5.31 -6.90 -28.99
N ILE A 332 -5.92 -7.88 -28.33
CA ILE A 332 -7.23 -7.77 -27.69
C ILE A 332 -7.02 -7.72 -26.18
N LEU A 333 -7.57 -6.70 -25.54
CA LEU A 333 -7.53 -6.51 -24.09
C LEU A 333 -8.93 -6.66 -23.50
N ASP A 334 -9.09 -7.54 -22.53
CA ASP A 334 -10.29 -7.63 -21.70
C ASP A 334 -10.32 -6.47 -20.70
N MET A 335 -11.39 -5.68 -20.70
CA MET A 335 -11.48 -4.49 -19.86
C MET A 335 -11.68 -4.82 -18.38
N HIS A 336 -12.17 -6.03 -18.05
CA HIS A 336 -12.40 -6.46 -16.67
C HIS A 336 -11.09 -6.72 -15.92
N ASN A 337 -10.33 -7.69 -16.39
CA ASN A 337 -9.10 -8.12 -15.73
C ASN A 337 -7.82 -7.59 -16.38
N ARG A 338 -7.93 -6.78 -17.45
CA ARG A 338 -6.80 -6.17 -18.17
C ARG A 338 -5.87 -7.15 -18.86
N GLU A 339 -6.29 -8.38 -19.08
CA GLU A 339 -5.52 -9.40 -19.77
C GLU A 339 -5.46 -9.14 -21.28
N ILE A 340 -4.30 -9.37 -21.88
CA ILE A 340 -4.21 -9.53 -23.33
C ILE A 340 -4.64 -10.93 -23.67
N VAL A 341 -5.88 -11.06 -24.14
CA VAL A 341 -6.50 -12.37 -24.39
C VAL A 341 -6.03 -13.01 -25.71
N SER A 342 -5.63 -12.19 -26.66
CA SER A 342 -5.09 -12.58 -27.96
C SER A 342 -4.28 -11.45 -28.56
N TYR A 343 -3.37 -11.77 -29.48
CA TYR A 343 -2.63 -10.78 -30.26
C TYR A 343 -2.06 -11.36 -31.55
N ASN A 344 -1.71 -10.46 -32.48
CA ASN A 344 -0.89 -10.76 -33.65
C ASN A 344 0.21 -9.70 -33.82
N ILE A 345 1.40 -10.14 -34.24
CA ILE A 345 2.54 -9.28 -34.61
C ILE A 345 2.81 -9.47 -36.09
N SER A 346 2.80 -8.39 -36.86
CA SER A 346 2.99 -8.42 -38.31
C SER A 346 4.01 -7.38 -38.78
N ARG A 347 4.67 -7.64 -39.90
CA ARG A 347 5.55 -6.68 -40.57
C ARG A 347 4.80 -5.62 -41.38
N ARG A 348 3.53 -5.85 -41.67
CA ARG A 348 2.67 -4.92 -42.42
C ARG A 348 1.30 -4.84 -41.76
N PRO A 349 0.75 -3.62 -41.56
CA PRO A 349 -0.61 -3.49 -41.09
C PRO A 349 -1.57 -3.98 -42.18
N GLY A 350 -2.44 -4.92 -41.84
CA GLY A 350 -3.37 -5.50 -42.81
C GLY A 350 -4.52 -6.23 -42.13
N TYR A 351 -5.54 -6.54 -42.95
CA TYR A 351 -6.72 -7.24 -42.44
C TYR A 351 -6.40 -8.65 -41.92
N MET A 352 -5.43 -9.33 -42.56
CA MET A 352 -4.99 -10.68 -42.13
C MET A 352 -4.46 -10.69 -40.69
N GLN A 353 -3.81 -9.61 -40.25
CA GLN A 353 -3.36 -9.46 -38.89
C GLN A 353 -4.53 -9.46 -37.89
N ILE A 354 -5.61 -8.76 -38.23
CA ILE A 354 -6.82 -8.69 -37.43
C ILE A 354 -7.55 -10.04 -37.40
N THR A 355 -7.65 -10.69 -38.57
CA THR A 355 -8.29 -12.00 -38.66
C THR A 355 -7.59 -13.07 -37.84
N ASP A 356 -6.25 -13.13 -37.88
CA ASP A 356 -5.47 -14.09 -37.08
C ASP A 356 -5.64 -13.83 -35.59
N MET A 357 -5.60 -12.54 -35.18
CA MET A 357 -5.85 -12.13 -33.80
C MET A 357 -7.24 -12.55 -33.30
N LEU A 358 -8.29 -12.34 -34.12
CA LEU A 358 -9.67 -12.77 -33.81
C LEU A 358 -9.80 -14.29 -33.71
N ASN A 359 -9.24 -15.02 -34.66
CA ASN A 359 -9.30 -16.48 -34.66
C ASN A 359 -8.65 -17.07 -33.39
N LYS A 360 -7.52 -16.54 -32.97
CA LYS A 360 -6.88 -16.94 -31.71
C LYS A 360 -7.78 -16.68 -30.49
N ALA A 361 -8.47 -15.54 -30.46
CA ALA A 361 -9.41 -15.25 -29.39
C ALA A 361 -10.62 -16.17 -29.39
N PHE A 362 -11.20 -16.42 -30.57
CA PHE A 362 -12.38 -17.29 -30.74
C PHE A 362 -12.09 -18.78 -30.46
N ASN A 363 -10.87 -19.22 -30.72
CA ASN A 363 -10.43 -20.56 -30.34
C ASN A 363 -10.23 -20.73 -28.83
N ARG A 364 -10.00 -19.63 -28.12
CA ARG A 364 -9.81 -19.65 -26.67
C ARG A 364 -11.12 -19.59 -25.89
N PHE A 365 -12.16 -18.97 -26.43
CA PHE A 365 -13.43 -18.74 -25.77
C PHE A 365 -14.60 -19.22 -26.66
N GLU A 366 -15.41 -20.14 -26.13
CA GLU A 366 -16.52 -20.72 -26.85
C GLU A 366 -17.72 -19.80 -26.93
N ASP A 367 -18.06 -19.13 -25.84
CA ASP A 367 -19.19 -18.19 -25.77
C ASP A 367 -18.73 -16.75 -25.62
N LEU A 368 -19.06 -15.95 -26.63
CA LEU A 368 -18.80 -14.52 -26.69
C LEU A 368 -20.07 -13.71 -27.01
N ASN A 369 -21.24 -14.30 -26.79
CA ASN A 369 -22.53 -13.65 -27.03
C ASN A 369 -22.65 -12.39 -26.15
N ASN A 370 -23.10 -11.29 -26.76
CA ASN A 370 -23.27 -9.98 -26.14
C ASN A 370 -21.96 -9.31 -25.66
N LEU A 371 -20.79 -9.86 -25.96
CA LEU A 371 -19.51 -9.16 -25.73
C LEU A 371 -19.51 -7.85 -26.52
N ILE A 372 -19.20 -6.75 -25.86
CA ILE A 372 -18.96 -5.46 -26.53
C ILE A 372 -17.49 -5.40 -26.94
N PHE A 373 -17.24 -5.37 -28.27
CA PHE A 373 -15.89 -5.26 -28.80
C PHE A 373 -15.61 -3.87 -29.33
N HIS A 374 -14.80 -3.10 -28.61
CA HIS A 374 -14.51 -1.70 -28.86
C HIS A 374 -13.19 -1.51 -29.60
N SER A 375 -13.18 -0.63 -30.61
CA SER A 375 -11.98 -0.23 -31.35
C SER A 375 -11.96 1.27 -31.62
N ASP A 376 -10.85 1.76 -32.16
CA ASP A 376 -10.85 3.05 -32.84
C ASP A 376 -11.57 2.95 -34.21
N GLN A 377 -11.58 4.07 -34.98
CA GLN A 377 -12.13 4.10 -36.34
C GLN A 377 -11.09 3.73 -37.41
N GLY A 378 -10.16 2.83 -37.10
CA GLY A 378 -9.20 2.32 -38.07
C GLY A 378 -9.92 1.62 -39.25
N TRP A 379 -9.41 1.77 -40.47
CA TRP A 379 -10.02 1.21 -41.67
C TRP A 379 -10.24 -0.31 -41.60
N GLN A 380 -9.36 -1.04 -40.92
CA GLN A 380 -9.44 -2.48 -40.72
C GLN A 380 -10.69 -2.92 -39.94
N TYR A 381 -11.17 -2.07 -39.03
CA TYR A 381 -12.36 -2.33 -38.20
C TYR A 381 -13.67 -1.88 -38.86
N GLN A 382 -13.59 -1.15 -39.99
CA GLN A 382 -14.73 -0.68 -40.77
C GLN A 382 -15.05 -1.60 -41.96
N MET A 383 -14.28 -2.67 -42.13
CA MET A 383 -14.48 -3.62 -43.25
C MET A 383 -15.74 -4.48 -43.04
N PHE A 384 -16.52 -4.66 -44.09
CA PHE A 384 -17.73 -5.50 -44.07
C PHE A 384 -17.47 -6.90 -43.51
N HIS A 385 -16.35 -7.51 -43.88
CA HIS A 385 -15.99 -8.85 -43.41
C HIS A 385 -15.72 -8.86 -41.91
N TYR A 386 -15.10 -7.82 -41.32
CA TYR A 386 -14.92 -7.68 -39.89
C TYR A 386 -16.26 -7.61 -39.16
N HIS A 387 -17.20 -6.81 -39.64
CA HIS A 387 -18.56 -6.72 -39.07
C HIS A 387 -19.30 -8.07 -39.10
N ASN A 388 -19.18 -8.81 -40.21
CA ASN A 388 -19.84 -10.11 -40.34
C ASN A 388 -19.27 -11.15 -39.36
N VAL A 389 -17.94 -11.23 -39.24
CA VAL A 389 -17.28 -12.18 -38.34
C VAL A 389 -17.68 -11.91 -36.87
N LEU A 390 -17.77 -10.65 -36.45
CA LEU A 390 -18.24 -10.33 -35.10
C LEU A 390 -19.71 -10.69 -34.91
N ARG A 391 -20.58 -10.38 -35.89
CA ARG A 391 -22.02 -10.68 -35.84
C ARG A 391 -22.29 -12.18 -35.78
N GLU A 392 -21.55 -12.99 -36.55
CA GLU A 392 -21.66 -14.46 -36.52
C GLU A 392 -21.33 -15.06 -35.15
N LYS A 393 -20.50 -14.38 -34.38
CA LYS A 393 -20.13 -14.75 -32.99
C LYS A 393 -21.01 -14.09 -31.92
N GLY A 394 -22.08 -13.36 -32.32
CA GLY A 394 -22.93 -12.64 -31.38
C GLY A 394 -22.26 -11.46 -30.67
N ILE A 395 -21.13 -10.98 -31.20
CA ILE A 395 -20.34 -9.91 -30.63
C ILE A 395 -20.89 -8.56 -31.11
N ILE A 396 -21.05 -7.62 -30.19
CA ILE A 396 -21.58 -6.28 -30.45
C ILE A 396 -20.39 -5.33 -30.68
N GLN A 397 -20.29 -4.79 -31.89
CA GLN A 397 -19.23 -3.86 -32.23
C GLN A 397 -19.50 -2.46 -31.64
N SER A 398 -18.45 -1.81 -31.17
CA SER A 398 -18.44 -0.41 -30.69
C SER A 398 -17.21 0.31 -31.20
N MET A 399 -17.32 1.60 -31.54
CA MET A 399 -16.18 2.41 -31.99
C MET A 399 -16.03 3.72 -31.25
N SER A 400 -14.80 4.13 -31.02
CA SER A 400 -14.45 5.44 -30.49
C SER A 400 -14.97 6.55 -31.41
N ARG A 401 -15.25 7.73 -30.88
CA ARG A 401 -15.51 8.93 -31.70
C ARG A 401 -14.23 9.31 -32.45
N LYS A 402 -14.40 9.86 -33.65
CA LYS A 402 -13.30 10.27 -34.51
C LYS A 402 -12.32 11.20 -33.79
N GLY A 403 -11.04 10.81 -33.78
CA GLY A 403 -9.95 11.60 -33.17
C GLY A 403 -10.02 11.73 -31.65
N ASN A 404 -10.82 10.91 -30.96
CA ASN A 404 -10.96 10.95 -29.51
C ASN A 404 -10.28 9.75 -28.86
N CYS A 405 -8.97 9.83 -28.70
CA CYS A 405 -8.14 8.78 -28.11
C CYS A 405 -8.59 8.35 -26.71
N LEU A 406 -9.18 9.25 -25.93
CA LEU A 406 -9.68 8.92 -24.59
C LEU A 406 -10.81 7.86 -24.60
N ASP A 407 -11.48 7.67 -25.72
CA ASP A 407 -12.55 6.69 -25.83
C ASP A 407 -12.00 5.25 -25.86
N ASN A 408 -10.70 5.05 -26.20
CA ASN A 408 -9.98 3.77 -26.15
C ASN A 408 -8.84 3.77 -25.10
N SER A 409 -9.00 4.50 -24.02
CA SER A 409 -7.95 4.68 -23.02
C SER A 409 -7.44 3.40 -22.34
N PRO A 410 -8.20 2.28 -22.18
CA PRO A 410 -7.63 1.04 -21.66
C PRO A 410 -6.53 0.47 -22.55
N MET A 411 -6.71 0.47 -23.86
CA MET A 411 -5.72 -0.02 -24.83
C MET A 411 -4.53 0.92 -24.95
N GLU A 412 -4.77 2.24 -25.00
CA GLU A 412 -3.69 3.23 -24.99
C GLU A 412 -2.80 3.11 -23.74
N ASN A 413 -3.41 2.81 -22.59
CA ASN A 413 -2.68 2.58 -21.35
C ASN A 413 -1.80 1.33 -21.41
N PHE A 414 -2.27 0.26 -22.07
CA PHE A 414 -1.46 -0.94 -22.32
C PHE A 414 -0.26 -0.62 -23.22
N PHE A 415 -0.49 -0.01 -24.38
CA PHE A 415 0.59 0.37 -25.30
C PHE A 415 1.58 1.34 -24.65
N GLY A 416 1.08 2.30 -23.90
CA GLY A 416 1.93 3.23 -23.15
C GLY A 416 2.84 2.53 -22.16
N LYS A 417 2.33 1.51 -21.45
CA LYS A 417 3.15 0.70 -20.53
C LYS A 417 4.18 -0.13 -21.28
N MET A 418 3.74 -0.88 -22.30
CA MET A 418 4.63 -1.72 -23.10
C MET A 418 5.76 -0.93 -23.71
N LYS A 419 5.44 0.20 -24.38
CA LYS A 419 6.45 1.05 -25.01
C LYS A 419 7.42 1.66 -24.00
N ASN A 420 6.95 2.09 -22.83
CA ASN A 420 7.83 2.67 -21.82
C ASN A 420 8.65 1.62 -21.05
N GLU A 421 8.13 0.41 -20.86
CA GLU A 421 8.77 -0.60 -20.04
C GLU A 421 9.71 -1.54 -20.84
N MET A 422 9.55 -1.61 -22.18
CA MET A 422 10.31 -2.53 -23.03
C MET A 422 10.97 -1.88 -24.24
N PHE A 423 10.39 -0.80 -24.79
CA PHE A 423 10.78 -0.29 -26.10
C PHE A 423 11.54 1.03 -26.03
N TYR A 424 10.93 2.10 -25.47
CA TYR A 424 11.52 3.43 -25.50
C TYR A 424 12.83 3.54 -24.71
N GLY A 425 13.90 3.94 -25.42
CA GLY A 425 15.26 4.01 -24.90
C GLY A 425 16.02 2.70 -24.98
N HIS A 426 15.41 1.66 -25.56
CA HIS A 426 15.99 0.33 -25.77
C HIS A 426 15.96 -0.07 -27.25
N GLU A 427 15.51 0.83 -28.17
CA GLU A 427 15.36 0.55 -29.61
C GLU A 427 16.67 0.06 -30.23
N TYR A 428 17.81 0.54 -29.75
CA TYR A 428 19.15 0.21 -30.22
C TYR A 428 19.61 -1.22 -29.81
N GLU A 429 18.96 -1.83 -28.83
CA GLU A 429 19.26 -3.20 -28.38
C GLU A 429 18.75 -4.24 -29.38
N PHE A 430 17.68 -3.91 -30.14
CA PHE A 430 17.08 -4.79 -31.13
C PHE A 430 17.79 -4.63 -32.48
N LYS A 431 18.59 -5.64 -32.87
CA LYS A 431 19.30 -5.65 -34.14
C LYS A 431 18.47 -6.18 -35.29
N THR A 432 17.48 -7.04 -35.03
CA THR A 432 16.61 -7.63 -36.01
C THR A 432 15.13 -7.54 -35.61
N LEU A 433 14.22 -7.69 -36.58
CA LEU A 433 12.78 -7.71 -36.31
C LEU A 433 12.36 -8.91 -35.50
N GLU A 434 13.06 -10.05 -35.62
CA GLU A 434 12.81 -11.27 -34.84
C GLU A 434 13.14 -11.05 -33.35
N GLN A 435 14.22 -10.33 -33.04
CA GLN A 435 14.57 -9.96 -31.66
C GLN A 435 13.48 -9.04 -31.05
N LEU A 436 13.01 -8.05 -31.82
CA LEU A 436 11.94 -7.17 -31.38
C LEU A 436 10.64 -7.95 -31.19
N GLN A 437 10.28 -8.85 -32.13
CA GLN A 437 9.10 -9.70 -32.02
C GLN A 437 9.15 -10.56 -30.75
N LYS A 438 10.28 -11.22 -30.51
CA LYS A 438 10.47 -12.04 -29.32
C LYS A 438 10.31 -11.23 -28.03
N ALA A 439 10.90 -10.03 -27.97
CA ALA A 439 10.76 -9.15 -26.82
C ALA A 439 9.31 -8.68 -26.59
N MET A 440 8.53 -8.48 -27.66
CA MET A 440 7.11 -8.14 -27.58
C MET A 440 6.29 -9.33 -27.03
N GLU A 441 6.57 -10.55 -27.49
CA GLU A 441 5.94 -11.77 -27.00
C GLU A 441 6.27 -12.01 -25.51
N ASP A 442 7.53 -11.92 -25.12
CA ASP A 442 7.99 -12.07 -23.74
C ASP A 442 7.38 -10.98 -22.83
N TYR A 443 7.23 -9.75 -23.35
CA TYR A 443 6.58 -8.70 -22.56
C TYR A 443 5.07 -8.97 -22.36
N ILE A 444 4.36 -9.50 -23.33
CA ILE A 444 2.93 -9.85 -23.18
C ILE A 444 2.77 -10.98 -22.16
N GLU A 445 3.64 -11.99 -22.21
CA GLU A 445 3.66 -13.07 -21.22
C GLU A 445 3.91 -12.54 -19.81
N TYR A 446 4.95 -11.72 -19.63
CA TYR A 446 5.23 -11.04 -18.38
C TYR A 446 4.05 -10.17 -17.92
N TYR A 447 3.45 -9.40 -18.83
CA TYR A 447 2.32 -8.52 -18.51
C TYR A 447 1.11 -9.28 -17.96
N ASN A 448 0.81 -10.42 -18.54
CA ASN A 448 -0.34 -11.25 -18.17
C ASN A 448 -0.11 -12.05 -16.89
N ASN A 449 1.08 -12.63 -16.70
CA ASN A 449 1.32 -13.65 -15.68
C ASN A 449 2.16 -13.17 -14.47
N GLU A 450 2.99 -12.14 -14.63
CA GLU A 450 3.93 -11.72 -13.59
C GLU A 450 3.69 -10.28 -13.15
N ARG A 451 3.27 -9.42 -14.07
CA ARG A 451 3.14 -8.00 -13.81
C ARG A 451 1.90 -7.65 -12.99
N ILE A 452 2.07 -7.41 -11.69
CA ILE A 452 0.96 -7.02 -10.82
C ILE A 452 0.40 -5.62 -11.19
N GLN A 453 -0.89 -5.43 -10.98
CA GLN A 453 -1.58 -4.18 -11.25
C GLN A 453 -2.27 -3.62 -10.01
N VAL A 454 -2.05 -2.32 -9.74
CA VAL A 454 -2.67 -1.63 -8.59
C VAL A 454 -4.20 -1.64 -8.68
N LYS A 455 -4.76 -1.51 -9.91
CA LYS A 455 -6.21 -1.57 -10.14
C LYS A 455 -6.81 -2.96 -9.88
N LEU A 456 -6.00 -4.00 -9.98
CA LEU A 456 -6.37 -5.39 -9.67
C LEU A 456 -5.95 -5.79 -8.25
N LYS A 457 -5.76 -4.83 -7.36
CA LYS A 457 -5.41 -5.04 -5.95
C LYS A 457 -4.12 -5.86 -5.73
N GLY A 458 -3.19 -5.83 -6.69
CA GLY A 458 -1.93 -6.57 -6.64
C GLY A 458 -1.93 -7.90 -7.37
N LEU A 459 -3.01 -8.24 -8.01
CA LEU A 459 -3.07 -9.42 -8.88
C LEU A 459 -2.49 -9.12 -10.26
N THR A 460 -2.01 -10.16 -10.92
CA THR A 460 -1.74 -10.13 -12.35
C THR A 460 -3.06 -10.23 -13.14
N PRO A 461 -3.10 -9.86 -14.42
CA PRO A 461 -4.27 -10.06 -15.25
C PRO A 461 -4.82 -11.50 -15.25
N CYS A 462 -3.97 -12.51 -15.39
CA CYS A 462 -4.39 -13.92 -15.36
C CYS A 462 -4.90 -14.34 -13.98
N GLN A 463 -4.25 -13.92 -12.88
CA GLN A 463 -4.75 -14.20 -11.54
C GLN A 463 -6.13 -13.56 -11.29
N ALA A 464 -6.35 -12.34 -11.77
CA ALA A 464 -7.64 -11.67 -11.65
C ALA A 464 -8.72 -12.35 -12.46
N ARG A 465 -8.42 -12.90 -13.67
CA ARG A 465 -9.36 -13.74 -14.45
C ARG A 465 -9.75 -14.97 -13.68
N ASN A 466 -8.78 -15.72 -13.19
CA ASN A 466 -9.03 -16.95 -12.44
C ASN A 466 -9.90 -16.66 -11.20
N GLN A 467 -9.57 -15.62 -10.43
CA GLN A 467 -10.37 -15.24 -9.28
C GLN A 467 -11.82 -14.91 -9.67
N SER A 468 -12.05 -14.18 -10.78
CA SER A 468 -13.40 -13.84 -11.25
C SER A 468 -14.20 -15.05 -11.69
N LEU A 469 -13.55 -16.08 -12.22
CA LEU A 469 -14.21 -17.32 -12.64
C LEU A 469 -14.58 -18.25 -11.49
N TYR A 470 -13.85 -18.15 -10.34
CA TYR A 470 -14.08 -19.01 -9.17
C TYR A 470 -14.81 -18.28 -8.02
N SER A 471 -15.17 -17.01 -8.18
CA SER A 471 -15.95 -16.23 -7.20
C SER A 471 -17.45 -16.40 -7.44
N PHE A 472 -17.96 -17.62 -7.18
CA PHE A 472 -19.39 -17.95 -7.10
C PHE A 472 -19.77 -18.32 -5.67
#